data_103332746f0cd5ce024ea395ce8143e5
#
_entry.id   103332746f0cd5ce024ea395ce8143e5
#
_cell.length_a   1.000
_cell.length_b   1.000
_cell.length_c   1.000
_cell.angle_alpha   90.00
_cell.angle_beta   90.00
_cell.angle_gamma   90.00
#
_symmetry.space_group_name_H-M   'P 1'
#
loop_
_entity.id
_entity.type
_entity.pdbx_description
1 polymer ?
#
loop_
_entity_poly.entity_id
_entity_poly.type
_entity_poly.pdbx_seq_one_letter_code
_entity_poly.pdbx_strand_id
1 'polypeptide(L)'
;MTLQTDGPRGTAGLRWVGRSVPVFNDKHLSWSFRQARRMVEISRELKFPMLAGSSGPVARRIPAVDAPFGAVQKHAVAVSFSGLDIYGFHLLESLQCMTERRKGGETGVRSVQCLE
;
A
#
# COMPACT_ATOMS: atom_id res chain seq x y z
N MET A 1 17.53 -7.38 -1.47
CA MET A 1 17.93 -6.60 -0.27
C MET A 1 17.30 -7.28 0.91
N THR A 2 18.10 -7.88 1.77
CA THR A 2 17.60 -8.53 2.98
C THR A 2 17.73 -7.50 4.11
N LEU A 3 16.62 -7.17 4.75
CA LEU A 3 16.63 -6.36 5.97
C LEU A 3 17.02 -7.28 7.12
N GLN A 4 18.18 -7.09 7.67
CA GLN A 4 18.64 -7.79 8.87
C GLN A 4 18.70 -6.77 10.00
N THR A 5 17.96 -7.03 11.06
CA THR A 5 17.97 -6.20 12.27
C THR A 5 19.05 -6.75 13.20
N ASP A 6 20.20 -6.11 13.21
CA ASP A 6 21.27 -6.44 14.16
C ASP A 6 21.30 -5.41 15.28
N GLY A 7 20.94 -5.84 16.47
CA GLY A 7 21.20 -5.11 17.71
C GLY A 7 20.00 -4.89 18.63
N PRO A 8 20.26 -4.77 19.93
CA PRO A 8 19.23 -4.49 20.93
C PRO A 8 18.82 -3.04 20.84
N ARG A 9 17.59 -2.80 20.40
CA ARG A 9 16.90 -1.54 20.19
C ARG A 9 16.89 -0.97 18.78
N GLY A 10 16.08 -1.56 17.90
CA GLY A 10 15.21 -0.82 17.00
C GLY A 10 15.81 0.05 15.89
N THR A 11 17.07 -0.07 15.57
CA THR A 11 17.63 0.55 14.37
C THR A 11 17.78 -0.51 13.28
N ALA A 12 16.85 -0.52 12.33
CA ALA A 12 17.00 -1.30 11.11
C ALA A 12 18.21 -0.77 10.33
N GLY A 13 19.35 -1.44 10.47
CA GLY A 13 20.53 -1.18 9.65
C GLY A 13 20.32 -1.77 8.27
N LEU A 14 20.32 -0.94 7.23
CA LEU A 14 20.39 -1.38 5.84
C LEU A 14 21.80 -1.87 5.54
N ARG A 15 21.99 -3.18 5.46
CA ARG A 15 23.27 -3.76 5.04
C ARG A 15 23.28 -3.91 3.52
N TRP A 16 24.27 -3.31 2.88
CA TRP A 16 24.48 -3.41 1.45
C TRP A 16 25.03 -4.81 1.08
N VAL A 17 24.28 -5.53 0.25
CA VAL A 17 24.71 -6.84 -0.29
C VAL A 17 25.18 -6.74 -1.75
N GLY A 18 25.54 -5.55 -2.21
CA GLY A 18 26.13 -5.32 -3.54
C GLY A 18 25.15 -5.38 -4.72
N ARG A 19 23.90 -5.79 -4.50
CA ARG A 19 22.85 -5.81 -5.54
C ARG A 19 21.49 -5.51 -4.95
N SER A 20 20.65 -4.82 -5.69
CA SER A 20 19.25 -4.64 -5.37
C SER A 20 18.39 -5.75 -5.98
N VAL A 21 17.32 -6.11 -5.29
CA VAL A 21 16.31 -7.07 -5.75
C VAL A 21 14.93 -6.42 -5.65
N PRO A 22 13.95 -6.84 -6.46
CA PRO A 22 12.57 -6.40 -6.28
C PRO A 22 12.08 -6.69 -4.85
N VAL A 23 11.37 -5.74 -4.28
CA VAL A 23 10.83 -5.85 -2.92
C VAL A 23 9.32 -5.70 -2.98
N PHE A 24 8.59 -6.63 -2.41
CA PHE A 24 7.20 -6.48 -2.06
C PHE A 24 7.06 -6.35 -0.54
N ASN A 25 6.46 -5.27 -0.08
CA ASN A 25 6.17 -5.04 1.33
C ASN A 25 4.66 -5.15 1.54
N ASP A 26 4.21 -6.22 2.16
CA ASP A 26 2.81 -6.43 2.50
C ASP A 26 2.38 -5.45 3.61
N LYS A 27 1.23 -4.83 3.44
CA LYS A 27 0.63 -3.80 4.30
C LYS A 27 1.38 -2.46 4.26
N HIS A 28 1.23 -1.67 5.33
CA HIS A 28 1.83 -0.34 5.38
C HIS A 28 3.35 -0.41 5.54
N LEU A 29 4.03 0.48 4.84
CA LEU A 29 5.49 0.56 4.83
C LEU A 29 6.09 0.85 6.20
N SER A 30 5.42 1.68 7.00
CA SER A 30 5.85 2.08 8.33
C SER A 30 4.69 2.73 9.09
N TRP A 31 4.77 2.70 10.42
CA TRP A 31 3.88 3.46 11.30
C TRP A 31 4.09 4.98 11.17
N SER A 32 5.18 5.45 10.58
CA SER A 32 5.50 6.84 10.38
C SER A 32 5.55 7.18 8.89
N PHE A 33 4.75 8.17 8.46
CA PHE A 33 4.77 8.64 7.08
C PHE A 33 6.16 9.10 6.62
N ARG A 34 6.93 9.76 7.49
CA ARG A 34 8.30 10.18 7.19
C ARG A 34 9.21 8.99 6.87
N GLN A 35 9.10 7.91 7.63
CA GLN A 35 9.88 6.70 7.38
C GLN A 35 9.40 5.97 6.12
N ALA A 36 8.10 5.87 5.91
CA ALA A 36 7.54 5.28 4.69
C ALA A 36 8.04 6.03 3.44
N ARG A 37 8.00 7.36 3.46
CA ARG A 37 8.55 8.20 2.39
C ARG A 37 10.04 7.94 2.16
N ARG A 38 10.84 7.84 3.24
CA ARG A 38 12.27 7.54 3.12
C ARG A 38 12.53 6.17 2.48
N MET A 39 11.72 5.16 2.77
CA MET A 39 11.83 3.85 2.12
C MET A 39 11.61 3.94 0.60
N VAL A 40 10.61 4.72 0.16
CA VAL A 40 10.36 4.97 -1.27
C VAL A 40 11.53 5.73 -1.90
N GLU A 41 12.07 6.74 -1.24
CA GLU A 41 13.25 7.48 -1.72
C GLU A 41 14.45 6.55 -1.90
N ILE A 42 14.73 5.69 -0.92
CA ILE A 42 15.81 4.69 -1.01
C ILE A 42 15.62 3.75 -2.20
N SER A 43 14.38 3.27 -2.43
CA SER A 43 14.12 2.40 -3.58
C SER A 43 14.45 3.08 -4.91
N ARG A 44 14.16 4.38 -5.01
CA ARG A 44 14.48 5.19 -6.20
C ARG A 44 15.98 5.47 -6.33
N GLU A 45 16.63 5.84 -5.24
CA GLU A 45 18.08 6.08 -5.19
C GLU A 45 18.87 4.83 -5.60
N LEU A 46 18.49 3.68 -5.06
CA LEU A 46 19.14 2.39 -5.31
C LEU A 46 18.57 1.65 -6.53
N LYS A 47 17.58 2.23 -7.22
CA LYS A 47 16.97 1.73 -8.45
C LYS A 47 16.46 0.29 -8.34
N PHE A 48 15.84 -0.09 -7.23
CA PHE A 48 15.18 -1.37 -7.13
C PHE A 48 13.65 -1.21 -7.18
N PRO A 49 12.96 -2.11 -7.88
CA PRO A 49 11.50 -2.12 -7.91
C PRO A 49 10.95 -2.36 -6.51
N MET A 50 10.04 -1.49 -6.06
CA MET A 50 9.35 -1.65 -4.80
C MET A 50 7.85 -1.55 -5.02
N LEU A 51 7.14 -2.58 -4.60
CA LEU A 51 5.70 -2.61 -4.49
C LEU A 51 5.34 -2.70 -3.02
N ALA A 52 4.43 -1.86 -2.58
CA ALA A 52 3.98 -1.85 -1.20
C ALA A 52 2.46 -1.70 -1.16
N GLY A 53 1.84 -2.30 -0.17
CA GLY A 53 0.40 -2.23 0.01
C GLY A 53 -0.19 -3.53 0.50
N SER A 54 -1.51 -3.63 0.44
CA SER A 54 -2.23 -4.83 0.79
C SER A 54 -2.09 -5.92 -0.26
N SER A 55 -2.04 -7.17 0.18
CA SER A 55 -2.19 -8.33 -0.69
C SER A 55 -3.62 -8.46 -1.26
N GLY A 56 -4.61 -7.80 -0.67
CA GLY A 56 -6.01 -7.83 -1.11
C GLY A 56 -6.21 -7.47 -2.59
N PRO A 57 -5.69 -6.34 -3.09
CA PRO A 57 -5.82 -5.95 -4.49
C PRO A 57 -5.24 -6.95 -5.50
N VAL A 58 -4.19 -7.69 -5.11
CA VAL A 58 -3.52 -8.69 -5.98
C VAL A 58 -4.03 -10.11 -5.76
N ALA A 59 -4.90 -10.31 -4.78
CA ALA A 59 -5.54 -11.61 -4.54
C ALA A 59 -6.64 -11.90 -5.56
N ARG A 60 -6.93 -13.19 -5.74
CA ARG A 60 -8.06 -13.61 -6.57
C ARG A 60 -9.38 -13.16 -5.94
N ARG A 61 -10.16 -12.41 -6.70
CA ARG A 61 -11.50 -11.96 -6.29
C ARG A 61 -12.58 -12.96 -6.71
N ILE A 62 -13.58 -13.12 -5.86
CA ILE A 62 -14.77 -13.94 -6.13
C ILE A 62 -16.01 -13.13 -5.72
N PRO A 63 -16.86 -12.72 -6.70
CA PRO A 63 -16.71 -12.83 -8.15
C PRO A 63 -15.56 -11.98 -8.70
N ALA A 64 -14.98 -12.39 -9.82
CA ALA A 64 -13.91 -11.64 -10.50
C ALA A 64 -14.54 -10.48 -11.31
N VAL A 65 -14.93 -9.44 -10.59
CA VAL A 65 -15.56 -8.24 -11.17
C VAL A 65 -14.65 -7.04 -10.98
N ASP A 66 -14.43 -6.31 -12.05
CA ASP A 66 -13.72 -5.03 -12.07
C ASP A 66 -14.59 -3.96 -12.72
N ALA A 67 -14.47 -2.73 -12.25
CA ALA A 67 -15.05 -1.61 -12.96
C ALA A 67 -14.36 -1.43 -14.32
N PRO A 68 -15.12 -1.17 -15.40
CA PRO A 68 -14.52 -0.81 -16.67
C PRO A 68 -13.60 0.41 -16.55
N PHE A 69 -12.53 0.45 -17.33
CA PHE A 69 -11.69 1.65 -17.39
C PHE A 69 -12.51 2.86 -17.90
N GLY A 70 -12.35 3.98 -17.24
CA GLY A 70 -13.08 5.19 -17.56
C GLY A 70 -14.52 5.25 -17.04
N ALA A 71 -14.93 4.30 -16.20
CA ALA A 71 -16.25 4.30 -15.58
C ALA A 71 -16.51 5.58 -14.80
N VAL A 72 -17.71 6.14 -14.94
CA VAL A 72 -18.11 7.28 -14.09
C VAL A 72 -18.57 6.76 -12.75
N GLN A 73 -17.75 6.97 -11.73
CA GLN A 73 -18.05 6.60 -10.35
C GLN A 73 -18.27 7.86 -9.53
N LYS A 74 -19.39 7.96 -8.83
CA LYS A 74 -19.71 9.11 -7.95
C LYS A 74 -19.45 8.77 -6.48
N HIS A 75 -19.72 7.56 -6.11
CA HIS A 75 -19.59 7.06 -4.74
C HIS A 75 -19.03 5.65 -4.77
N ALA A 76 -18.29 5.29 -3.74
CA ALA A 76 -17.87 3.92 -3.48
C ALA A 76 -18.03 3.64 -1.99
N VAL A 77 -18.45 2.43 -1.66
CA VAL A 77 -18.63 1.97 -0.29
C VAL A 77 -17.88 0.67 -0.12
N ALA A 78 -17.13 0.56 0.96
CA ALA A 78 -16.51 -0.67 1.36
C ALA A 78 -16.88 -0.99 2.81
N VAL A 79 -17.13 -2.26 3.10
CA VAL A 79 -17.54 -2.73 4.43
C VAL A 79 -16.58 -3.83 4.88
N SER A 80 -16.15 -3.75 6.12
CA SER A 80 -15.34 -4.78 6.78
C SER A 80 -15.90 -5.06 8.16
N PHE A 81 -15.72 -6.28 8.64
CA PHE A 81 -16.22 -6.74 9.93
C PHE A 81 -15.14 -6.83 11.01
N SER A 82 -13.94 -6.39 10.73
CA SER A 82 -12.78 -6.54 11.62
C SER A 82 -12.20 -5.20 12.07
N GLY A 83 -11.27 -5.25 13.04
CA GLY A 83 -10.66 -4.07 13.65
C GLY A 83 -10.03 -3.11 12.65
N LEU A 84 -10.27 -1.82 12.85
CA LEU A 84 -9.83 -0.75 11.96
C LEU A 84 -8.30 -0.72 11.80
N ASP A 85 -7.56 -0.87 12.90
CA ASP A 85 -6.10 -0.76 12.91
C ASP A 85 -5.40 -1.85 12.08
N ILE A 86 -6.02 -3.01 11.96
CA ILE A 86 -5.43 -4.16 11.27
C ILE A 86 -5.99 -4.30 9.86
N TYR A 87 -7.32 -4.25 9.74
CA TYR A 87 -8.01 -4.56 8.49
C TYR A 87 -8.51 -3.33 7.71
N GLY A 88 -8.57 -2.17 8.36
CA GLY A 88 -8.95 -0.93 7.68
C GLY A 88 -8.03 -0.59 6.52
N PHE A 89 -6.74 -0.84 6.66
CA PHE A 89 -5.78 -0.66 5.56
C PHE A 89 -6.12 -1.55 4.35
N HIS A 90 -6.40 -2.83 4.58
CA HIS A 90 -6.79 -3.76 3.52
C HIS A 90 -8.09 -3.35 2.83
N LEU A 91 -9.05 -2.84 3.62
CA LEU A 91 -10.31 -2.32 3.10
C LEU A 91 -10.10 -1.11 2.20
N LEU A 92 -9.30 -0.14 2.63
CA LEU A 92 -8.99 1.07 1.87
C LEU A 92 -8.23 0.76 0.59
N GLU A 93 -7.24 -0.13 0.63
CA GLU A 93 -6.50 -0.59 -0.55
C GLU A 93 -7.42 -1.29 -1.57
N SER A 94 -8.33 -2.13 -1.07
CA SER A 94 -9.31 -2.80 -1.93
C SER A 94 -10.29 -1.80 -2.55
N LEU A 95 -10.76 -0.82 -1.78
CA LEU A 95 -11.60 0.26 -2.27
C LEU A 95 -10.88 1.09 -3.33
N GLN A 96 -9.64 1.47 -3.09
CA GLN A 96 -8.82 2.22 -4.04
C GLN A 96 -8.62 1.42 -5.32
N CYS A 97 -8.24 0.16 -5.25
CA CYS A 97 -8.09 -0.71 -6.41
C CYS A 97 -9.34 -0.76 -7.30
N MET A 98 -10.53 -0.78 -6.69
CA MET A 98 -11.79 -0.77 -7.42
C MET A 98 -12.13 0.59 -8.02
N THR A 99 -11.65 1.67 -7.44
CA THR A 99 -11.99 3.05 -7.85
C THR A 99 -10.94 3.72 -8.73
N GLU A 100 -9.70 3.27 -8.73
CA GLU A 100 -8.63 3.86 -9.55
C GLU A 100 -8.87 3.76 -11.06
N ARG A 101 -9.73 2.82 -11.48
CA ARG A 101 -10.11 2.63 -12.90
C ARG A 101 -11.16 3.64 -13.38
N ARG A 102 -11.62 4.54 -12.52
CA ARG A 102 -12.62 5.55 -12.85
C ARG A 102 -12.13 6.56 -13.89
N LYS A 103 -13.08 7.27 -14.49
CA LYS A 103 -12.76 8.39 -15.38
C LYS A 103 -11.89 9.43 -14.66
N GLY A 104 -10.74 9.75 -15.23
CA GLY A 104 -9.75 10.64 -14.64
C GLY A 104 -8.70 9.92 -13.78
N GLY A 105 -8.86 8.63 -13.50
CA GLY A 105 -7.87 7.84 -12.76
C GLY A 105 -7.75 8.24 -11.29
N GLU A 106 -6.60 7.93 -10.70
CA GLU A 106 -6.30 8.27 -9.31
C GLU A 106 -5.91 9.75 -9.18
N THR A 107 -6.56 10.44 -8.25
CA THR A 107 -6.37 11.88 -8.02
C THR A 107 -5.94 12.20 -6.58
N GLY A 108 -5.73 11.18 -5.76
CA GLY A 108 -5.42 11.31 -4.34
C GLY A 108 -6.65 11.57 -3.46
N VAL A 109 -6.42 11.65 -2.17
CA VAL A 109 -7.44 11.87 -1.15
C VAL A 109 -7.49 13.36 -0.80
N ARG A 110 -8.66 13.96 -0.95
CA ARG A 110 -8.87 15.36 -0.63
C ARG A 110 -9.12 15.61 0.86
N SER A 111 -9.89 14.75 1.48
CA SER A 111 -10.25 14.88 2.90
C SER A 111 -10.61 13.52 3.48
N VAL A 112 -10.38 13.36 4.77
CA VAL A 112 -10.77 12.19 5.55
C VAL A 112 -11.53 12.66 6.78
N GLN A 113 -12.61 11.98 7.10
CA GLN A 113 -13.37 12.19 8.32
C GLN A 113 -13.68 10.84 8.96
N CYS A 114 -13.43 10.72 10.24
CA CYS A 114 -13.89 9.60 11.06
C CYS A 114 -15.15 10.03 11.79
N LEU A 115 -16.17 9.18 11.73
CA LEU A 115 -17.41 9.36 12.50
C LEU A 115 -17.47 8.25 13.54
N GLU A 116 -17.84 8.61 14.78
CA GLU A 116 -18.11 7.67 15.88
C GLU A 116 -19.51 7.10 15.76
#